data_e9912953ee300fe78979928b1ebe3625
#
_entry.id   e9912953ee300fe78979928b1ebe3625
#
_cell.length_a   1.000
_cell.length_b   1.000
_cell.length_c   1.000
_cell.angle_alpha   90.00
_cell.angle_beta   90.00
_cell.angle_gamma   90.00
#
_symmetry.space_group_name_H-M   'P 1'
#
loop_
_entity.id
_entity.type
_entity.pdbx_description
1 polymer ?
#
loop_
_entity_poly.entity_id
_entity_poly.type
_entity_poly.pdbx_seq_one_letter_code
_entity_poly.pdbx_strand_id
1 'polypeptide(L)'
;SEFNILSTSPDLWLQFNTGQTTPDLDRDGDNDIQWADSSGNGNNASSTIDAKQGSFSDGAWSSADNSDHLVLDSNITLADDYTIFIVFTVENTSDTFIGGPTTADFMRFGQGNNAASMRTKHSGNTTNFTFGTNPSTGKGMFKISRNADGDEFTVTQNSTTTLIDAASVNGSNFVVNKIPAGAAGFADDYLWEVVVYNRAVTAGESALIEADILTRTSLTAD
;
A
#
# COMPACT_ATOMS: atom_id res chain seq x y z
N SER A 1 -18.04 21.52 -5.80
CA SER A 1 -17.06 20.82 -6.64
C SER A 1 -16.79 19.45 -6.00
N GLU A 2 -16.80 18.43 -6.82
CA GLU A 2 -16.42 17.09 -6.40
C GLU A 2 -14.95 17.13 -5.97
N PHE A 3 -14.61 16.49 -4.85
CA PHE A 3 -13.22 16.38 -4.38
C PHE A 3 -12.43 15.52 -5.36
N ASN A 4 -11.18 15.85 -5.57
CA ASN A 4 -10.27 15.09 -6.41
C ASN A 4 -8.93 14.92 -5.70
N ILE A 5 -8.47 13.67 -5.50
CA ILE A 5 -7.18 13.35 -4.88
C ILE A 5 -6.01 14.07 -5.55
N LEU A 6 -6.05 14.30 -6.87
CA LEU A 6 -5.00 15.06 -7.57
C LEU A 6 -4.77 16.46 -7.01
N SER A 7 -5.80 17.10 -6.45
CA SER A 7 -5.67 18.42 -5.85
C SER A 7 -4.78 18.42 -4.58
N THR A 8 -4.49 17.27 -4.02
CA THR A 8 -3.63 17.10 -2.84
C THR A 8 -2.20 16.69 -3.19
N SER A 9 -1.88 16.57 -4.49
CA SER A 9 -0.54 16.24 -5.03
C SER A 9 0.09 14.99 -4.41
N PRO A 10 -0.47 13.79 -4.63
CA PRO A 10 0.15 12.54 -4.21
C PRO A 10 1.45 12.27 -4.98
N ASP A 11 2.40 11.59 -4.34
CA ASP A 11 3.63 11.12 -4.99
C ASP A 11 3.39 9.87 -5.85
N LEU A 12 2.37 9.08 -5.50
CA LEU A 12 1.88 7.92 -6.26
C LEU A 12 0.37 7.81 -6.09
N TRP A 13 -0.33 7.45 -7.16
CA TRP A 13 -1.72 7.06 -7.11
C TRP A 13 -2.04 5.93 -8.11
N LEU A 14 -2.04 4.70 -7.63
CA LEU A 14 -2.58 3.55 -8.35
C LEU A 14 -4.08 3.50 -8.05
N GLN A 15 -4.86 4.05 -8.98
CA GLN A 15 -6.29 4.28 -8.79
C GLN A 15 -7.11 3.04 -9.13
N PHE A 16 -8.07 2.71 -8.27
CA PHE A 16 -9.05 1.65 -8.50
C PHE A 16 -9.68 1.73 -9.89
N ASN A 17 -9.68 0.61 -10.61
CA ASN A 17 -10.29 0.45 -11.94
C ASN A 17 -9.84 1.49 -12.98
N THR A 18 -8.63 2.02 -12.85
CA THR A 18 -8.09 3.04 -13.75
C THR A 18 -6.64 2.72 -14.11
N GLY A 19 -6.29 2.85 -15.40
CA GLY A 19 -4.91 2.69 -15.87
C GLY A 19 -4.37 1.25 -15.82
N GLN A 20 -5.23 0.27 -15.64
CA GLN A 20 -4.88 -1.15 -15.63
C GLN A 20 -4.84 -1.68 -17.06
N THR A 21 -3.67 -2.13 -17.50
CA THR A 21 -3.43 -2.59 -18.88
C THR A 21 -2.50 -3.81 -18.89
N THR A 22 -2.50 -4.52 -20.02
CA THR A 22 -1.64 -5.70 -20.23
C THR A 22 -0.82 -5.52 -21.53
N PRO A 23 0.13 -4.57 -21.56
CA PRO A 23 1.02 -4.36 -22.70
C PRO A 23 2.12 -5.44 -22.74
N ASP A 24 2.79 -5.57 -23.88
CA ASP A 24 4.05 -6.31 -24.02
C ASP A 24 5.21 -5.31 -23.77
N LEU A 25 5.65 -5.16 -22.52
CA LEU A 25 6.62 -4.15 -22.10
C LEU A 25 8.07 -4.54 -22.45
N ASP A 26 8.41 -5.80 -22.35
CA ASP A 26 9.75 -6.31 -22.62
C ASP A 26 9.92 -6.87 -24.03
N ARG A 27 8.82 -6.97 -24.80
CA ARG A 27 8.77 -7.39 -26.21
C ARG A 27 9.16 -8.85 -26.46
N ASP A 28 8.81 -9.70 -25.55
CA ASP A 28 9.00 -11.14 -25.68
C ASP A 28 7.82 -11.86 -26.36
N GLY A 29 6.70 -11.14 -26.55
CA GLY A 29 5.49 -11.59 -27.22
C GLY A 29 4.37 -12.01 -26.27
N ASP A 30 4.60 -11.95 -24.98
CA ASP A 30 3.59 -12.19 -23.94
C ASP A 30 3.03 -10.87 -23.40
N ASN A 31 1.95 -10.95 -22.63
CA ASN A 31 1.33 -9.77 -22.05
C ASN A 31 1.83 -9.55 -20.62
N ASP A 32 2.44 -8.40 -20.39
CA ASP A 32 2.83 -7.92 -19.07
C ASP A 32 1.67 -7.27 -18.34
N ILE A 33 1.87 -6.98 -17.06
CA ILE A 33 0.91 -6.25 -16.23
C ILE A 33 1.43 -4.83 -15.98
N GLN A 34 0.59 -3.82 -16.24
CA GLN A 34 0.89 -2.44 -15.91
C GLN A 34 -0.31 -1.75 -15.25
N TRP A 35 -0.06 -1.06 -14.15
CA TRP A 35 -0.98 -0.15 -13.51
C TRP A 35 -0.41 1.27 -13.57
N ALA A 36 -1.03 2.11 -14.40
CA ALA A 36 -0.54 3.48 -14.61
C ALA A 36 -0.74 4.34 -13.37
N ASP A 37 0.27 5.16 -13.08
CA ASP A 37 0.23 6.16 -12.02
C ASP A 37 -0.69 7.32 -12.39
N SER A 38 -1.77 7.48 -11.66
CA SER A 38 -2.75 8.56 -11.82
C SER A 38 -2.35 9.87 -11.14
N SER A 39 -1.24 9.90 -10.39
CA SER A 39 -0.75 11.13 -9.73
C SER A 39 -0.22 12.18 -10.71
N GLY A 40 0.15 11.76 -11.92
CA GLY A 40 0.81 12.60 -12.92
C GLY A 40 2.34 12.58 -12.84
N ASN A 41 2.94 11.89 -11.89
CA ASN A 41 4.39 11.75 -11.75
C ASN A 41 4.99 10.69 -12.69
N GLY A 42 4.15 9.83 -13.29
CA GLY A 42 4.55 8.83 -14.26
C GLY A 42 5.30 7.64 -13.66
N ASN A 43 5.07 7.34 -12.38
CA ASN A 43 5.72 6.24 -11.67
C ASN A 43 4.84 4.99 -11.71
N ASN A 44 4.66 4.42 -12.91
CA ASN A 44 3.79 3.26 -13.10
C ASN A 44 4.28 2.04 -12.31
N ALA A 45 3.35 1.17 -11.96
CA ALA A 45 3.63 -0.12 -11.33
C ALA A 45 3.46 -1.23 -12.39
N SER A 46 4.47 -2.06 -12.59
CA SER A 46 4.44 -3.10 -13.62
C SER A 46 5.10 -4.40 -13.17
N SER A 47 4.78 -5.49 -13.86
CA SER A 47 5.50 -6.75 -13.78
C SER A 47 5.69 -7.32 -15.18
N THR A 48 6.94 -7.62 -15.54
CA THR A 48 7.37 -8.20 -16.82
C THR A 48 7.85 -9.65 -16.65
N ILE A 49 7.61 -10.26 -15.51
CA ILE A 49 8.01 -11.64 -15.22
C ILE A 49 6.74 -12.50 -15.15
N ASP A 50 6.43 -13.25 -16.21
CA ASP A 50 5.20 -14.05 -16.35
C ASP A 50 4.82 -14.88 -15.13
N ALA A 51 5.81 -15.50 -14.49
CA ALA A 51 5.62 -16.29 -13.29
C ALA A 51 5.37 -15.45 -12.01
N LYS A 52 5.28 -14.09 -12.12
CA LYS A 52 5.18 -13.16 -10.99
C LYS A 52 4.29 -11.96 -11.25
N GLN A 53 3.42 -12.05 -12.23
CA GLN A 53 2.64 -10.89 -12.67
C GLN A 53 1.35 -10.69 -11.88
N GLY A 54 0.72 -11.77 -11.41
CA GLY A 54 -0.68 -11.71 -10.99
C GLY A 54 -1.62 -11.39 -12.16
N SER A 55 -2.76 -10.80 -11.87
CA SER A 55 -3.74 -10.42 -12.89
C SER A 55 -4.63 -9.26 -12.44
N PHE A 56 -5.28 -8.57 -13.39
CA PHE A 56 -6.34 -7.63 -13.06
C PHE A 56 -7.71 -8.30 -13.13
N SER A 57 -8.51 -8.14 -12.09
CA SER A 57 -9.89 -8.61 -12.01
C SER A 57 -10.73 -7.65 -11.17
N ASP A 58 -11.93 -7.32 -11.64
CA ASP A 58 -12.90 -6.46 -10.94
C ASP A 58 -12.31 -5.13 -10.43
N GLY A 59 -11.40 -4.54 -11.21
CA GLY A 59 -10.75 -3.28 -10.89
C GLY A 59 -9.62 -3.38 -9.87
N ALA A 60 -9.28 -4.58 -9.44
CA ALA A 60 -8.15 -4.87 -8.55
C ALA A 60 -7.02 -5.59 -9.27
N TRP A 61 -5.81 -5.45 -8.78
CA TRP A 61 -4.76 -6.40 -9.05
C TRP A 61 -4.87 -7.56 -8.06
N SER A 62 -4.74 -8.79 -8.55
CA SER A 62 -4.75 -9.99 -7.71
C SER A 62 -3.48 -10.79 -7.90
N SER A 63 -2.94 -11.33 -6.82
CA SER A 63 -1.85 -12.29 -6.88
C SER A 63 -2.40 -13.71 -6.97
N ALA A 64 -1.69 -14.58 -7.67
CA ALA A 64 -1.96 -16.01 -7.73
C ALA A 64 -1.03 -16.79 -6.80
N ASP A 65 0.10 -16.23 -6.43
CA ASP A 65 1.04 -16.81 -5.49
C ASP A 65 1.85 -15.76 -4.71
N ASN A 66 2.60 -16.21 -3.71
CA ASN A 66 3.39 -15.35 -2.82
C ASN A 66 4.55 -14.61 -3.51
N SER A 67 4.85 -14.88 -4.76
CA SER A 67 5.94 -14.24 -5.51
C SER A 67 5.47 -13.13 -6.43
N ASP A 68 4.17 -13.03 -6.68
CA ASP A 68 3.59 -12.01 -7.54
C ASP A 68 3.77 -10.61 -6.95
N HIS A 69 4.17 -9.66 -7.78
CA HIS A 69 4.35 -8.28 -7.35
C HIS A 69 4.38 -7.32 -8.55
N LEU A 70 4.07 -6.07 -8.25
CA LEU A 70 4.29 -4.93 -9.13
C LEU A 70 5.53 -4.16 -8.68
N VAL A 71 6.33 -3.69 -9.63
CA VAL A 71 7.52 -2.86 -9.39
C VAL A 71 7.25 -1.47 -9.96
N LEU A 72 7.52 -0.44 -9.18
CA LEU A 72 7.43 0.95 -9.64
C LEU A 72 8.59 1.30 -10.57
N ASP A 73 8.33 2.14 -11.57
CA ASP A 73 9.36 2.65 -12.49
C ASP A 73 10.52 3.35 -11.75
N SER A 74 10.25 3.93 -10.59
CA SER A 74 11.24 4.58 -9.72
C SER A 74 10.95 4.34 -8.25
N ASN A 75 12.00 4.34 -7.43
CA ASN A 75 11.85 4.33 -5.97
C ASN A 75 11.24 5.64 -5.47
N ILE A 76 10.25 5.54 -4.57
CA ILE A 76 9.76 6.68 -3.79
C ILE A 76 10.39 6.57 -2.40
N THR A 77 11.24 7.52 -2.05
CA THR A 77 11.84 7.58 -0.72
C THR A 77 11.00 8.49 0.17
N LEU A 78 10.33 7.89 1.13
CA LEU A 78 9.58 8.58 2.16
C LEU A 78 10.55 8.87 3.30
N ALA A 79 10.93 10.15 3.44
CA ALA A 79 11.91 10.55 4.44
C ALA A 79 11.28 10.55 5.84
N ASP A 80 10.97 11.67 6.41
CA ASP A 80 10.53 11.77 7.80
C ASP A 80 9.02 11.57 7.92
N ASP A 81 8.24 12.54 7.46
CA ASP A 81 6.79 12.49 7.45
C ASP A 81 6.27 11.82 6.19
N TYR A 82 5.28 10.95 6.33
CA TYR A 82 4.58 10.40 5.17
C TYR A 82 3.18 9.93 5.52
N THR A 83 2.36 9.76 4.49
CA THR A 83 1.05 9.14 4.60
C THR A 83 0.81 8.20 3.43
N ILE A 84 0.36 6.99 3.72
CA ILE A 84 0.00 5.96 2.74
C ILE A 84 -1.45 5.58 2.99
N PHE A 85 -2.28 5.62 1.94
CA PHE A 85 -3.59 4.99 1.91
C PHE A 85 -3.51 3.79 0.99
N ILE A 86 -3.97 2.64 1.45
CA ILE A 86 -3.93 1.40 0.69
C ILE A 86 -5.20 0.59 0.94
N VAL A 87 -5.78 0.05 -0.12
CA VAL A 87 -6.96 -0.82 -0.05
C VAL A 87 -6.57 -2.20 -0.53
N PHE A 88 -6.61 -3.17 0.37
CA PHE A 88 -6.26 -4.55 0.05
C PHE A 88 -7.06 -5.55 0.91
N THR A 89 -6.98 -6.83 0.55
CA THR A 89 -7.55 -7.91 1.36
C THR A 89 -6.65 -8.19 2.56
N VAL A 90 -7.25 -8.24 3.75
CA VAL A 90 -6.57 -8.70 4.97
C VAL A 90 -6.97 -10.13 5.25
N GLU A 91 -6.00 -11.01 5.25
CA GLU A 91 -6.14 -12.36 5.74
C GLU A 91 -5.41 -12.55 7.08
N ASN A 92 -5.58 -13.70 7.71
CA ASN A 92 -4.94 -13.99 9.01
C ASN A 92 -3.47 -14.43 8.89
N THR A 93 -2.80 -14.10 7.79
CA THR A 93 -1.45 -14.53 7.45
C THR A 93 -0.45 -13.38 7.44
N SER A 94 0.82 -13.69 7.26
CA SER A 94 1.91 -12.71 7.29
C SER A 94 2.05 -11.97 5.95
N ASP A 95 1.11 -11.08 5.62
CA ASP A 95 1.03 -10.43 4.31
C ASP A 95 1.85 -9.15 4.25
N THR A 96 2.88 -9.16 3.41
CA THR A 96 3.67 -7.98 3.10
C THR A 96 3.01 -7.22 1.96
N PHE A 97 2.45 -6.04 2.23
CA PHE A 97 1.62 -5.32 1.27
C PHE A 97 2.34 -4.19 0.53
N ILE A 98 3.43 -3.64 1.07
CA ILE A 98 4.20 -2.55 0.45
C ILE A 98 5.64 -2.56 0.96
N GLY A 99 6.60 -2.16 0.11
CA GLY A 99 7.99 -2.01 0.53
C GLY A 99 8.95 -1.64 -0.59
N GLY A 100 10.23 -1.74 -0.30
CA GLY A 100 11.34 -1.40 -1.17
C GLY A 100 11.77 -2.53 -2.12
N PRO A 101 12.79 -2.24 -2.95
CA PRO A 101 13.34 -3.23 -3.87
C PRO A 101 14.06 -4.39 -3.16
N THR A 102 14.37 -4.20 -1.90
CA THR A 102 15.03 -5.20 -1.04
C THR A 102 14.23 -5.40 0.25
N THR A 103 14.67 -6.33 1.09
CA THR A 103 14.07 -6.57 2.41
C THR A 103 14.46 -5.53 3.48
N ALA A 104 15.07 -4.41 3.08
CA ALA A 104 15.42 -3.32 3.99
C ALA A 104 14.22 -2.46 4.39
N ASP A 105 13.20 -2.41 3.52
CA ASP A 105 11.97 -1.63 3.73
C ASP A 105 10.78 -2.50 3.40
N PHE A 106 9.87 -2.67 4.35
CA PHE A 106 8.59 -3.34 4.12
C PHE A 106 7.59 -3.05 5.25
N MET A 107 6.32 -3.20 4.94
CA MET A 107 5.23 -3.24 5.91
C MET A 107 4.41 -4.51 5.70
N ARG A 108 4.11 -5.24 6.78
CA ARG A 108 3.27 -6.43 6.73
C ARG A 108 2.39 -6.56 7.97
N PHE A 109 1.21 -7.08 7.78
CA PHE A 109 0.37 -7.56 8.86
C PHE A 109 0.70 -8.99 9.21
N GLY A 110 0.40 -9.38 10.43
CA GLY A 110 0.67 -10.71 10.94
C GLY A 110 2.17 -10.99 11.12
N GLN A 111 2.57 -11.34 12.32
CA GLN A 111 3.89 -11.87 12.60
C GLN A 111 3.72 -13.23 13.25
N GLY A 112 4.25 -14.28 12.61
CA GLY A 112 4.15 -15.63 13.16
C GLY A 112 2.70 -16.13 13.28
N ASN A 113 1.86 -15.84 12.27
CA ASN A 113 0.44 -16.17 12.23
C ASN A 113 -0.41 -15.46 13.29
N ASN A 114 0.02 -14.30 13.76
CA ASN A 114 -0.74 -13.45 14.67
C ASN A 114 -1.30 -12.24 13.90
N ALA A 115 -2.56 -12.31 13.48
CA ALA A 115 -3.28 -11.22 12.79
C ALA A 115 -3.32 -9.91 13.60
N ALA A 116 -3.15 -9.98 14.92
CA ALA A 116 -3.15 -8.84 15.83
C ALA A 116 -1.81 -8.09 15.89
N SER A 117 -1.00 -8.16 14.85
CA SER A 117 0.31 -7.52 14.83
C SER A 117 0.68 -6.96 13.48
N MET A 118 1.58 -5.98 13.49
CA MET A 118 2.23 -5.43 12.31
C MET A 118 3.74 -5.41 12.50
N ARG A 119 4.46 -5.71 11.45
CA ARG A 119 5.90 -5.44 11.37
C ARG A 119 6.16 -4.41 10.30
N THR A 120 6.96 -3.42 10.64
CA THR A 120 7.53 -2.51 9.66
C THR A 120 9.04 -2.51 9.73
N LYS A 121 9.67 -2.26 8.60
CA LYS A 121 11.12 -2.12 8.49
C LYS A 121 11.44 -0.87 7.71
N HIS A 122 12.26 0.00 8.28
CA HIS A 122 12.70 1.27 7.69
C HIS A 122 14.22 1.28 7.63
N SER A 123 14.79 1.38 6.44
CA SER A 123 16.25 1.36 6.23
C SER A 123 16.96 0.22 7.00
N GLY A 124 16.37 -0.97 7.00
CA GLY A 124 16.91 -2.14 7.69
C GLY A 124 16.51 -2.27 9.17
N ASN A 125 15.98 -1.24 9.80
CA ASN A 125 15.59 -1.27 11.21
C ASN A 125 14.15 -1.78 11.39
N THR A 126 13.97 -2.80 12.22
CA THR A 126 12.69 -3.46 12.43
C THR A 126 11.96 -2.90 13.64
N THR A 127 10.67 -2.62 13.47
CA THR A 127 9.73 -2.35 14.57
C THR A 127 8.55 -3.32 14.48
N ASN A 128 8.15 -3.87 15.62
CA ASN A 128 6.99 -4.76 15.73
C ASN A 128 5.93 -4.09 16.60
N PHE A 129 4.70 -4.12 16.15
CA PHE A 129 3.54 -3.60 16.85
C PHE A 129 2.56 -4.72 17.18
N THR A 130 1.94 -4.64 18.34
CA THR A 130 0.73 -5.42 18.64
C THR A 130 -0.45 -4.48 18.54
N PHE A 131 -1.48 -4.88 17.82
CA PHE A 131 -2.70 -4.09 17.69
C PHE A 131 -3.49 -4.10 18.99
N GLY A 132 -4.07 -2.96 19.35
CA GLY A 132 -5.06 -2.88 20.42
C GLY A 132 -6.39 -3.53 20.05
N THR A 133 -6.72 -3.51 18.76
CA THR A 133 -7.89 -4.15 18.15
C THR A 133 -7.42 -4.90 16.92
N ASN A 134 -7.93 -6.12 16.69
CA ASN A 134 -7.59 -6.86 15.47
C ASN A 134 -8.17 -6.15 14.25
N PRO A 135 -7.44 -6.10 13.11
CA PRO A 135 -8.03 -5.64 11.88
C PRO A 135 -9.20 -6.54 11.47
N SER A 136 -10.22 -5.94 10.89
CA SER A 136 -11.29 -6.69 10.24
C SER A 136 -10.71 -7.44 9.04
N THR A 137 -11.09 -8.70 8.87
CA THR A 137 -10.66 -9.51 7.72
C THR A 137 -11.41 -9.13 6.45
N GLY A 138 -10.86 -9.47 5.31
CA GLY A 138 -11.39 -9.14 4.00
C GLY A 138 -10.90 -7.79 3.48
N LYS A 139 -11.64 -7.20 2.54
CA LYS A 139 -11.29 -5.91 1.92
C LYS A 139 -11.33 -4.78 2.96
N GLY A 140 -10.23 -4.05 3.10
CA GLY A 140 -10.11 -2.93 4.01
C GLY A 140 -9.25 -1.80 3.44
N MET A 141 -9.58 -0.56 3.81
CA MET A 141 -8.73 0.60 3.56
C MET A 141 -7.89 0.86 4.81
N PHE A 142 -6.59 1.02 4.61
CA PHE A 142 -5.66 1.36 5.69
C PHE A 142 -5.01 2.70 5.40
N LYS A 143 -5.04 3.58 6.39
CA LYS A 143 -4.20 4.77 6.44
C LYS A 143 -3.04 4.51 7.38
N ILE A 144 -1.84 4.66 6.87
CA ILE A 144 -0.59 4.53 7.60
C ILE A 144 0.11 5.87 7.52
N SER A 145 0.38 6.48 8.67
CA SER A 145 1.06 7.77 8.72
C SER A 145 2.20 7.75 9.71
N ARG A 146 3.25 8.48 9.38
CA ARG A 146 4.36 8.79 10.26
C ARG A 146 4.51 10.31 10.35
N ASN A 147 4.71 10.79 11.57
CA ASN A 147 5.13 12.14 11.87
C ASN A 147 6.47 12.05 12.63
N ALA A 148 7.56 12.40 11.97
CA ALA A 148 8.91 12.27 12.52
C ALA A 148 9.20 13.27 13.65
N ASP A 149 8.59 14.45 13.62
CA ASP A 149 8.76 15.47 14.67
C ASP A 149 8.23 14.97 16.02
N GLY A 150 7.15 14.20 16.01
CA GLY A 150 6.56 13.56 17.19
C GLY A 150 6.96 12.09 17.37
N ASP A 151 7.73 11.52 16.42
CA ASP A 151 8.01 10.08 16.35
C ASP A 151 6.74 9.24 16.45
N GLU A 152 5.67 9.73 15.80
CA GLU A 152 4.34 9.15 15.84
C GLU A 152 4.09 8.31 14.59
N PHE A 153 3.85 7.02 14.81
CA PHE A 153 3.39 6.10 13.77
C PHE A 153 1.97 5.64 14.09
N THR A 154 1.06 5.89 13.16
CA THR A 154 -0.36 5.56 13.34
C THR A 154 -0.84 4.68 12.19
N VAL A 155 -1.74 3.74 12.50
CA VAL A 155 -2.45 2.92 11.51
C VAL A 155 -3.93 2.88 11.86
N THR A 156 -4.76 3.28 10.91
CA THR A 156 -6.22 3.19 11.04
C THR A 156 -6.81 2.33 9.92
N GLN A 157 -7.90 1.63 10.20
CA GLN A 157 -8.68 0.86 9.23
C GLN A 157 -10.04 1.51 9.03
N ASN A 158 -10.50 1.62 7.77
CA ASN A 158 -11.82 2.11 7.36
C ASN A 158 -12.21 3.46 8.00
N SER A 159 -11.23 4.34 8.18
CA SER A 159 -11.35 5.69 8.76
C SER A 159 -11.67 5.77 10.25
N THR A 160 -12.05 4.68 10.90
CA THR A 160 -12.59 4.71 12.27
C THR A 160 -11.83 3.85 13.26
N THR A 161 -11.39 2.65 12.86
CA THR A 161 -10.71 1.72 13.77
C THR A 161 -9.22 2.03 13.85
N THR A 162 -8.75 2.53 14.97
CA THR A 162 -7.32 2.74 15.25
C THR A 162 -6.67 1.40 15.65
N LEU A 163 -5.70 0.94 14.85
CA LEU A 163 -4.94 -0.28 15.09
C LEU A 163 -3.64 0.01 15.86
N ILE A 164 -2.95 1.10 15.49
CA ILE A 164 -1.74 1.59 16.14
C ILE A 164 -1.95 3.08 16.40
N ASP A 165 -1.71 3.52 17.64
CA ASP A 165 -1.86 4.89 18.07
C ASP A 165 -0.53 5.44 18.59
N ALA A 166 0.00 6.45 17.90
CA ALA A 166 1.17 7.23 18.29
C ALA A 166 2.37 6.41 18.80
N ALA A 167 2.74 5.35 18.08
CA ALA A 167 3.87 4.50 18.43
C ALA A 167 5.14 4.92 17.67
N SER A 168 6.31 4.72 18.28
CA SER A 168 7.60 5.02 17.66
C SER A 168 8.04 3.96 16.65
N VAL A 169 8.65 4.38 15.55
CA VAL A 169 9.24 3.51 14.54
C VAL A 169 10.76 3.68 14.51
N ASN A 170 11.47 2.57 14.54
CA ASN A 170 12.91 2.56 14.35
C ASN A 170 13.27 2.81 12.87
N GLY A 171 14.34 3.59 12.65
CA GLY A 171 14.81 3.95 11.30
C GLY A 171 14.23 5.25 10.78
N SER A 172 14.86 5.81 9.74
CA SER A 172 14.53 7.13 9.21
C SER A 172 13.65 7.06 7.96
N ASN A 173 14.16 6.46 6.89
CA ASN A 173 13.50 6.45 5.60
C ASN A 173 12.74 5.15 5.36
N PHE A 174 11.67 5.24 4.61
CA PHE A 174 10.96 4.09 4.06
C PHE A 174 10.93 4.19 2.53
N VAL A 175 11.35 3.15 1.84
CA VAL A 175 11.34 3.12 0.38
C VAL A 175 10.15 2.33 -0.12
N VAL A 176 9.40 2.92 -1.05
CA VAL A 176 8.33 2.25 -1.80
C VAL A 176 8.83 1.98 -3.22
N ASN A 177 8.80 0.72 -3.64
CA ASN A 177 9.12 0.28 -5.00
C ASN A 177 8.36 -0.98 -5.40
N LYS A 178 8.04 -1.86 -4.46
CA LYS A 178 7.31 -3.11 -4.69
C LYS A 178 5.99 -3.13 -3.96
N ILE A 179 4.96 -3.59 -4.66
CA ILE A 179 3.60 -3.70 -4.16
C ILE A 179 3.00 -5.00 -4.72
N PRO A 180 2.70 -6.00 -3.90
CA PRO A 180 3.22 -6.20 -2.55
C PRO A 180 4.74 -6.41 -2.54
N ALA A 181 5.36 -6.28 -1.38
CA ALA A 181 6.82 -6.35 -1.25
C ALA A 181 7.25 -7.64 -0.55
N GLY A 182 8.28 -8.28 -1.10
CA GLY A 182 9.01 -9.32 -0.40
C GLY A 182 8.54 -10.75 -0.65
N ALA A 183 9.18 -11.71 0.05
CA ALA A 183 9.04 -13.14 -0.13
C ALA A 183 8.02 -13.79 0.83
N ALA A 184 7.15 -13.03 1.47
CA ALA A 184 6.19 -13.54 2.44
C ALA A 184 4.80 -13.00 2.16
N GLY A 185 3.97 -13.86 1.60
CA GLY A 185 2.53 -13.84 1.62
C GLY A 185 1.82 -12.61 1.01
N PHE A 186 1.27 -12.77 -0.15
CA PHE A 186 0.13 -12.05 -0.70
C PHE A 186 -0.55 -12.98 -1.70
N ALA A 187 -0.61 -14.29 -1.36
CA ALA A 187 -1.24 -15.28 -2.23
C ALA A 187 -2.75 -15.19 -2.11
N ASP A 188 -3.42 -15.24 -3.26
CA ASP A 188 -4.87 -15.19 -3.39
C ASP A 188 -5.51 -13.87 -2.87
N ASP A 189 -4.71 -12.81 -2.72
CA ASP A 189 -5.13 -11.52 -2.22
C ASP A 189 -5.38 -10.49 -3.33
N TYR A 190 -6.09 -9.43 -2.99
CA TYR A 190 -6.45 -8.36 -3.90
C TYR A 190 -5.94 -7.02 -3.40
N LEU A 191 -5.43 -6.22 -4.33
CA LEU A 191 -5.05 -4.82 -4.13
C LEU A 191 -5.91 -3.93 -5.01
N TRP A 192 -6.67 -3.01 -4.42
CA TRP A 192 -7.59 -2.14 -5.15
C TRP A 192 -7.08 -0.73 -5.37
N GLU A 193 -6.34 -0.17 -4.44
CA GLU A 193 -5.88 1.22 -4.53
C GLU A 193 -4.66 1.46 -3.66
N VAL A 194 -3.74 2.32 -4.14
CA VAL A 194 -2.59 2.81 -3.38
C VAL A 194 -2.42 4.29 -3.62
N VAL A 195 -2.35 5.09 -2.56
CA VAL A 195 -2.03 6.52 -2.61
C VAL A 195 -0.89 6.80 -1.64
N VAL A 196 0.17 7.42 -2.10
CA VAL A 196 1.37 7.70 -1.31
C VAL A 196 1.67 9.20 -1.30
N TYR A 197 1.95 9.72 -0.13
CA TYR A 197 2.41 11.10 0.10
C TYR A 197 3.73 11.08 0.88
N ASN A 198 4.77 11.72 0.35
CA ASN A 198 6.02 11.98 1.08
C ASN A 198 5.88 13.20 1.99
N ARG A 199 4.80 13.26 2.73
CA ARG A 199 4.46 14.27 3.74
C ARG A 199 3.35 13.77 4.65
N ALA A 200 3.21 14.38 5.81
CA ALA A 200 1.98 14.27 6.56
C ALA A 200 0.83 14.98 5.81
N VAL A 201 -0.30 14.31 5.61
CA VAL A 201 -1.53 14.97 5.16
C VAL A 201 -2.26 15.56 6.36
N THR A 202 -2.90 16.73 6.16
CA THR A 202 -3.70 17.33 7.22
C THR A 202 -4.94 16.48 7.53
N ALA A 203 -5.53 16.68 8.71
CA ALA A 203 -6.76 15.96 9.08
C ALA A 203 -7.91 16.23 8.11
N GLY A 204 -8.01 17.45 7.57
CA GLY A 204 -9.02 17.81 6.58
C GLY A 204 -8.80 17.12 5.23
N GLU A 205 -7.56 17.08 4.73
CA GLU A 205 -7.20 16.33 3.53
C GLU A 205 -7.46 14.84 3.73
N SER A 206 -7.03 14.28 4.86
CA SER A 206 -7.22 12.86 5.19
C SER A 206 -8.69 12.45 5.12
N ALA A 207 -9.57 13.22 5.74
CA ALA A 207 -11.00 12.93 5.74
C ALA A 207 -11.60 12.93 4.33
N LEU A 208 -11.18 13.84 3.45
CA LEU A 208 -11.64 13.91 2.07
C LEU A 208 -11.08 12.76 1.22
N ILE A 209 -9.79 12.43 1.37
CA ILE A 209 -9.15 11.31 0.67
C ILE A 209 -9.81 9.99 1.07
N GLU A 210 -9.98 9.76 2.37
CA GLU A 210 -10.59 8.54 2.89
C GLU A 210 -12.02 8.37 2.38
N ALA A 211 -12.85 9.42 2.43
CA ALA A 211 -14.22 9.38 1.92
C ALA A 211 -14.29 9.06 0.42
N ASP A 212 -13.37 9.62 -0.36
CA ASP A 212 -13.29 9.41 -1.80
C ASP A 212 -12.87 7.97 -2.13
N ILE A 213 -11.82 7.44 -1.46
CA ILE A 213 -11.38 6.05 -1.60
C ILE A 213 -12.50 5.07 -1.22
N LEU A 214 -13.13 5.24 -0.05
CA LEU A 214 -14.21 4.38 0.41
C LEU A 214 -15.36 4.35 -0.60
N THR A 215 -15.73 5.50 -1.16
CA THR A 215 -16.77 5.62 -2.17
C THR A 215 -16.42 4.84 -3.44
N ARG A 216 -15.21 5.05 -4.00
CA ARG A 216 -14.78 4.38 -5.23
C ARG A 216 -14.64 2.88 -5.07
N THR A 217 -14.10 2.44 -3.96
CA THR A 217 -13.86 1.02 -3.68
C THR A 217 -15.07 0.29 -3.11
N SER A 218 -16.20 0.99 -2.96
CA SER A 218 -17.44 0.45 -2.38
C SER A 218 -17.25 -0.13 -0.96
N LEU A 219 -16.35 0.49 -0.20
CA LEU A 219 -16.20 0.22 1.23
C LEU A 219 -17.08 1.18 2.03
N THR A 220 -17.54 0.73 3.20
CA THR A 220 -18.22 1.58 4.19
C THR A 220 -17.24 1.95 5.29
N ALA A 221 -17.36 3.15 5.84
CA ALA A 221 -16.75 3.46 7.13
C ALA A 221 -17.45 2.59 8.20
N ASP A 222 -16.69 1.91 9.03
CA ASP A 222 -17.20 1.08 10.12
C ASP A 222 -17.75 1.94 11.27
#